data_fcb595db3e0e9b8801d1042623c514c6
#
_entry.id   fcb595db3e0e9b8801d1042623c514c6
#
_cell.length_a   1.000
_cell.length_b   1.000
_cell.length_c   1.000
_cell.angle_alpha   90.00
_cell.angle_beta   90.00
_cell.angle_gamma   90.00
#
_symmetry.space_group_name_H-M   'P 1'
#
loop_
_entity.id
_entity.type
_entity.pdbx_description
1 polymer ?
#
loop_
_entity_poly.entity_id
_entity_poly.type
_entity_poly.pdbx_seq_one_letter_code
_entity_poly.pdbx_strand_id
1 'polypeptide(L)'
;RPVDPADRFRFGDLLGEATADIGSRPGRLVTTIVGTVLGIAALIATIGFAQTAAGQIARQFDRTAATQLVVTPSTADTRGGTTVAAGTLPWDSVARLERLAGVESAALLTEVPLPEAVITAVPVNDPSQPPTAAPPVYAASADLLDTVGGRLATGRFLDAGHDARADRVVVLGARAAERLGVLRVDTQPSIFIDGIAYAVLGVVDSFDVRAELLNAVLVPTGTARADLGLRAPGDARARIAIGAGPQLRTQAALALAPDEPDSLEVSAPDGRSELGRDVQADVNGVFVILSVIVLLAGGVGITNVTMLSVMERVGEIGLRRAIGATRRQIAGQFVAESVVIGLLGGLIGATLGVFAVIGISVVRDWTPVIDPGIAVGGALLGAVLGLVAGGLPARRAAAIEPVDALRGGT
;
A
#
# COMPACT_ATOMS: atom_id res chain seq x y z
N ARG A 1 0.19 44.71 -51.67
CA ARG A 1 1.56 44.74 -51.17
C ARG A 1 1.74 43.52 -50.21
N PRO A 2 2.77 42.73 -50.39
CA PRO A 2 3.04 41.66 -49.41
C PRO A 2 3.34 42.28 -48.04
N VAL A 3 2.69 41.79 -46.99
CA VAL A 3 2.88 42.22 -45.62
C VAL A 3 4.30 41.85 -45.18
N ASP A 4 5.06 42.85 -44.70
CA ASP A 4 6.43 42.65 -44.21
C ASP A 4 6.48 41.52 -43.15
N PRO A 5 7.46 40.61 -43.18
CA PRO A 5 7.59 39.59 -42.14
C PRO A 5 7.70 40.12 -40.70
N ALA A 6 8.07 41.40 -40.54
CA ALA A 6 8.11 42.11 -39.26
C ALA A 6 6.71 42.46 -38.72
N ASP A 7 5.71 42.63 -39.60
CA ASP A 7 4.31 42.96 -39.24
C ASP A 7 3.44 41.71 -38.99
N ARG A 8 4.03 40.50 -38.95
CA ARG A 8 3.31 39.27 -38.60
C ARG A 8 3.21 39.18 -37.09
N PHE A 9 2.00 39.12 -36.59
CA PHE A 9 1.70 38.80 -35.19
C PHE A 9 2.52 37.60 -34.74
N ARG A 10 3.46 37.78 -33.82
CA ARG A 10 4.25 36.71 -33.22
C ARG A 10 3.53 36.17 -32.00
N PHE A 11 3.76 34.91 -31.69
CA PHE A 11 3.20 34.25 -30.53
C PHE A 11 3.56 34.99 -29.20
N GLY A 12 4.73 35.64 -29.14
CA GLY A 12 5.14 36.51 -28.04
C GLY A 12 4.26 37.75 -27.83
N ASP A 13 3.74 38.32 -28.92
CA ASP A 13 2.86 39.53 -28.89
C ASP A 13 1.48 39.13 -28.31
N LEU A 14 0.98 37.93 -28.65
CA LEU A 14 -0.27 37.36 -28.06
C LEU A 14 -0.15 37.12 -26.58
N LEU A 15 1.01 36.59 -26.11
CA LEU A 15 1.29 36.38 -24.71
C LEU A 15 1.43 37.72 -23.96
N GLY A 16 2.12 38.69 -24.52
CA GLY A 16 2.27 40.02 -23.93
C GLY A 16 0.93 40.73 -23.77
N GLU A 17 0.06 40.67 -24.78
CA GLU A 17 -1.28 41.25 -24.75
C GLU A 17 -2.19 40.53 -23.77
N ALA A 18 -2.16 39.19 -23.73
CA ALA A 18 -2.90 38.38 -22.77
C ALA A 18 -2.49 38.67 -21.30
N THR A 19 -1.20 38.86 -21.02
CA THR A 19 -0.71 39.20 -19.68
C THR A 19 -0.99 40.64 -19.26
N ALA A 20 -0.95 41.61 -20.17
CA ALA A 20 -1.26 43.02 -19.88
C ALA A 20 -2.74 43.23 -19.54
N ASP A 21 -3.63 42.49 -20.20
CA ASP A 21 -5.07 42.56 -19.97
C ASP A 21 -5.52 41.90 -18.68
N ILE A 22 -4.84 40.81 -18.29
CA ILE A 22 -4.99 40.12 -17.01
C ILE A 22 -4.73 41.08 -15.83
N GLY A 23 -3.78 42.01 -15.93
CA GLY A 23 -3.43 42.98 -14.88
C GLY A 23 -4.45 44.11 -14.68
N SER A 24 -5.31 44.41 -15.69
CA SER A 24 -6.21 45.55 -15.68
C SER A 24 -7.45 45.38 -14.77
N ARG A 25 -7.89 44.13 -14.48
CA ARG A 25 -9.09 43.83 -13.65
C ARG A 25 -8.86 42.69 -12.64
N PRO A 26 -8.14 42.92 -11.54
CA PRO A 26 -7.69 41.87 -10.62
C PRO A 26 -8.82 41.09 -9.95
N GLY A 27 -9.95 41.71 -9.63
CA GLY A 27 -11.08 41.04 -8.95
C GLY A 27 -11.72 39.94 -9.82
N ARG A 28 -11.76 40.15 -11.10
CA ARG A 28 -12.32 39.17 -12.05
C ARG A 28 -11.38 38.02 -12.30
N LEU A 29 -10.08 38.31 -12.40
CA LEU A 29 -9.05 37.30 -12.49
C LEU A 29 -9.14 36.33 -11.29
N VAL A 30 -9.26 36.85 -10.08
CA VAL A 30 -9.38 36.05 -8.85
C VAL A 30 -10.57 35.11 -8.93
N THR A 31 -11.77 35.59 -9.30
CA THR A 31 -12.96 34.72 -9.38
C THR A 31 -12.83 33.62 -10.44
N THR A 32 -12.13 33.90 -11.55
CA THR A 32 -11.88 32.92 -12.62
C THR A 32 -10.87 31.86 -12.20
N ILE A 33 -9.78 32.29 -11.57
CA ILE A 33 -8.70 31.40 -11.16
C ILE A 33 -9.13 30.55 -9.97
N VAL A 34 -9.95 31.05 -9.04
CA VAL A 34 -10.37 30.30 -7.84
C VAL A 34 -10.97 28.95 -8.19
N GLY A 35 -11.86 28.87 -9.18
CA GLY A 35 -12.44 27.58 -9.59
C GLY A 35 -11.39 26.58 -10.10
N THR A 36 -10.44 27.04 -10.90
CA THR A 36 -9.35 26.19 -11.42
C THR A 36 -8.35 25.82 -10.32
N VAL A 37 -8.01 26.78 -9.46
CA VAL A 37 -7.11 26.56 -8.31
C VAL A 37 -7.69 25.51 -7.38
N LEU A 38 -8.96 25.67 -6.97
CA LEU A 38 -9.62 24.71 -6.09
C LEU A 38 -9.73 23.33 -6.75
N GLY A 39 -10.05 23.27 -8.05
CA GLY A 39 -10.13 22.02 -8.79
C GLY A 39 -8.82 21.26 -8.81
N ILE A 40 -7.73 21.95 -9.17
CA ILE A 40 -6.41 21.31 -9.27
C ILE A 40 -5.81 21.08 -7.88
N ALA A 41 -6.02 21.96 -6.91
CA ALA A 41 -5.60 21.74 -5.54
C ALA A 41 -6.27 20.51 -4.92
N ALA A 42 -7.59 20.36 -5.12
CA ALA A 42 -8.32 19.19 -4.70
C ALA A 42 -7.82 17.91 -5.36
N LEU A 43 -7.55 17.94 -6.66
CA LEU A 43 -6.99 16.80 -7.41
C LEU A 43 -5.65 16.35 -6.81
N ILE A 44 -4.70 17.28 -6.66
CA ILE A 44 -3.35 16.98 -6.18
C ILE A 44 -3.37 16.59 -4.71
N ALA A 45 -4.15 17.27 -3.87
CA ALA A 45 -4.31 16.91 -2.47
C ALA A 45 -4.90 15.50 -2.32
N THR A 46 -5.89 15.17 -3.13
CA THR A 46 -6.55 13.86 -3.11
C THR A 46 -5.60 12.74 -3.52
N ILE A 47 -4.89 12.89 -4.65
CA ILE A 47 -3.92 11.88 -5.12
C ILE A 47 -2.75 11.77 -4.13
N GLY A 48 -2.19 12.89 -3.68
CA GLY A 48 -1.06 12.90 -2.74
C GLY A 48 -1.43 12.33 -1.37
N PHE A 49 -2.64 12.62 -0.88
CA PHE A 49 -3.14 12.04 0.35
C PHE A 49 -3.39 10.53 0.22
N ALA A 50 -3.97 10.08 -0.89
CA ALA A 50 -4.17 8.66 -1.17
C ALA A 50 -2.85 7.89 -1.19
N GLN A 51 -1.84 8.40 -1.88
CA GLN A 51 -0.50 7.80 -1.93
C GLN A 51 0.18 7.78 -0.56
N THR A 52 0.04 8.86 0.21
CA THR A 52 0.59 8.95 1.57
C THR A 52 -0.10 7.97 2.51
N ALA A 53 -1.43 7.89 2.49
CA ALA A 53 -2.21 6.96 3.31
C ALA A 53 -1.91 5.50 2.95
N ALA A 54 -1.87 5.17 1.66
CA ALA A 54 -1.51 3.83 1.19
C ALA A 54 -0.08 3.45 1.59
N GLY A 55 0.88 4.37 1.48
CA GLY A 55 2.24 4.16 1.97
C GLY A 55 2.32 3.94 3.47
N GLN A 56 1.41 4.53 4.25
CA GLN A 56 1.33 4.34 5.70
C GLN A 56 0.72 2.98 6.06
N ILE A 57 -0.35 2.60 5.37
CA ILE A 57 -0.98 1.29 5.53
C ILE A 57 0.02 0.19 5.15
N ALA A 58 0.68 0.30 3.99
CA ALA A 58 1.71 -0.63 3.56
C ALA A 58 2.81 -0.78 4.63
N ARG A 59 3.30 0.32 5.22
CA ARG A 59 4.32 0.24 6.29
C ARG A 59 3.85 -0.44 7.56
N GLN A 60 2.58 -0.35 7.91
CA GLN A 60 2.03 -1.07 9.07
C GLN A 60 1.92 -2.58 8.81
N PHE A 61 1.50 -2.97 7.61
CA PHE A 61 1.44 -4.37 7.20
C PHE A 61 2.81 -4.95 6.80
N ASP A 62 3.65 -4.14 6.14
CA ASP A 62 4.95 -4.59 5.62
C ASP A 62 6.02 -4.83 6.70
N ARG A 63 5.95 -4.16 7.85
CA ARG A 63 6.94 -4.41 8.92
C ARG A 63 6.92 -5.84 9.43
N THR A 64 5.77 -6.50 9.42
CA THR A 64 5.61 -7.84 9.94
C THR A 64 5.55 -8.90 8.83
N ALA A 65 4.91 -8.59 7.69
CA ALA A 65 4.80 -9.49 6.55
C ALA A 65 6.01 -9.43 5.60
N ALA A 66 6.65 -8.26 5.48
CA ALA A 66 7.79 -8.07 4.56
C ALA A 66 9.09 -8.75 5.01
N THR A 67 9.12 -9.27 6.24
CA THR A 67 10.29 -9.93 6.83
C THR A 67 10.10 -11.42 7.05
N GLN A 68 8.99 -12.02 6.59
CA GLN A 68 8.72 -13.45 6.81
C GLN A 68 8.82 -14.24 5.50
N LEU A 69 9.74 -15.20 5.49
CA LEU A 69 9.80 -16.25 4.48
C LEU A 69 9.24 -17.52 5.08
N VAL A 70 8.37 -18.20 4.36
CA VAL A 70 7.80 -19.49 4.76
C VAL A 70 8.03 -20.50 3.66
N VAL A 71 8.57 -21.64 4.00
CA VAL A 71 8.77 -22.76 3.09
C VAL A 71 7.95 -23.94 3.60
N THR A 72 7.08 -24.45 2.73
CA THR A 72 6.23 -25.62 3.00
C THR A 72 6.43 -26.67 1.92
N PRO A 73 6.20 -27.95 2.19
CA PRO A 73 6.09 -28.94 1.14
C PRO A 73 4.98 -28.58 0.15
N SER A 74 5.24 -28.63 -1.14
CA SER A 74 4.19 -28.47 -2.15
C SER A 74 3.16 -29.57 -2.02
N THR A 75 1.92 -29.29 -2.40
CA THR A 75 0.83 -30.25 -2.32
C THR A 75 0.42 -30.68 -3.72
N ALA A 76 0.21 -31.98 -3.91
CA ALA A 76 -0.32 -32.55 -5.14
C ALA A 76 -1.67 -33.20 -4.87
N ASP A 77 -2.65 -32.90 -5.72
CA ASP A 77 -3.95 -33.55 -5.66
C ASP A 77 -3.88 -34.95 -6.27
N THR A 78 -4.17 -35.94 -5.46
CA THR A 78 -4.30 -37.32 -5.92
C THR A 78 -5.63 -37.52 -6.66
N ARG A 79 -5.68 -38.44 -7.63
CA ARG A 79 -6.90 -38.78 -8.41
C ARG A 79 -8.14 -39.10 -7.56
N GLY A 80 -8.00 -39.21 -6.24
CA GLY A 80 -9.10 -39.45 -5.28
C GLY A 80 -9.57 -38.21 -4.51
N GLY A 81 -9.10 -37.00 -4.87
CA GLY A 81 -9.48 -35.76 -4.18
C GLY A 81 -8.79 -35.55 -2.82
N THR A 82 -7.78 -36.33 -2.51
CA THR A 82 -6.98 -36.16 -1.29
C THR A 82 -5.69 -35.43 -1.63
N THR A 83 -5.44 -34.31 -0.98
CA THR A 83 -4.21 -33.54 -1.14
C THR A 83 -3.09 -34.20 -0.32
N VAL A 84 -1.99 -34.58 -0.98
CA VAL A 84 -0.82 -35.19 -0.35
C VAL A 84 0.39 -34.29 -0.54
N ALA A 85 1.26 -34.20 0.47
CA ALA A 85 2.52 -33.47 0.34
C ALA A 85 3.41 -34.14 -0.75
N ALA A 86 3.85 -33.35 -1.71
CA ALA A 86 4.68 -33.83 -2.82
C ALA A 86 6.18 -33.80 -2.46
N GLY A 87 6.57 -33.11 -1.39
CA GLY A 87 7.93 -33.04 -0.90
C GLY A 87 8.04 -33.19 0.61
N THR A 88 9.26 -33.24 1.11
CA THR A 88 9.54 -33.25 2.55
C THR A 88 10.63 -32.22 2.88
N LEU A 89 10.44 -31.46 3.96
CA LEU A 89 11.46 -30.56 4.46
C LEU A 89 12.53 -31.36 5.22
N PRO A 90 13.81 -31.08 4.99
CA PRO A 90 14.89 -31.71 5.78
C PRO A 90 14.93 -31.13 7.20
N TRP A 91 15.36 -31.93 8.17
CA TRP A 91 15.46 -31.52 9.58
C TRP A 91 16.52 -30.44 9.81
N ASP A 92 17.50 -30.33 8.93
CA ASP A 92 18.56 -29.32 8.95
C ASP A 92 18.18 -28.03 8.20
N SER A 93 16.88 -27.83 7.89
CA SER A 93 16.37 -26.66 7.15
C SER A 93 16.78 -25.34 7.80
N VAL A 94 16.76 -25.24 9.12
CA VAL A 94 17.19 -24.02 9.86
C VAL A 94 18.62 -23.67 9.47
N ALA A 95 19.56 -24.61 9.65
CA ALA A 95 20.98 -24.38 9.35
C ALA A 95 21.25 -24.10 7.86
N ARG A 96 20.42 -24.61 6.94
CA ARG A 96 20.53 -24.32 5.51
C ARG A 96 20.02 -22.93 5.19
N LEU A 97 18.89 -22.51 5.76
CA LEU A 97 18.32 -21.18 5.55
C LEU A 97 19.20 -20.08 6.12
N GLU A 98 19.78 -20.26 7.31
CA GLU A 98 20.65 -19.27 7.96
C GLU A 98 21.94 -19.00 7.20
N ARG A 99 22.37 -19.91 6.30
CA ARG A 99 23.53 -19.68 5.41
C ARG A 99 23.22 -18.75 4.24
N LEU A 100 21.93 -18.47 3.97
CA LEU A 100 21.55 -17.63 2.86
C LEU A 100 21.70 -16.15 3.23
N ALA A 101 22.28 -15.38 2.33
CA ALA A 101 22.43 -13.95 2.51
C ALA A 101 21.05 -13.27 2.58
N GLY A 102 20.80 -12.52 3.65
CA GLY A 102 19.52 -11.84 3.88
C GLY A 102 18.58 -12.60 4.81
N VAL A 103 18.94 -13.76 5.33
CA VAL A 103 18.26 -14.45 6.43
C VAL A 103 18.87 -13.97 7.75
N GLU A 104 18.04 -13.51 8.67
CA GLU A 104 18.42 -13.02 10.00
C GLU A 104 18.28 -14.10 11.08
N SER A 105 17.22 -14.89 10.99
CA SER A 105 16.95 -16.07 11.84
C SER A 105 16.05 -17.05 11.09
N ALA A 106 16.12 -18.33 11.44
CA ALA A 106 15.25 -19.35 10.89
C ALA A 106 14.76 -20.31 11.96
N ALA A 107 13.58 -20.90 11.77
CA ALA A 107 12.98 -21.82 12.69
C ALA A 107 12.11 -22.86 11.99
N LEU A 108 11.97 -24.03 12.59
CA LEU A 108 10.97 -25.02 12.23
C LEU A 108 9.72 -24.83 13.11
N LEU A 109 8.57 -24.94 12.48
CA LEU A 109 7.27 -24.97 13.15
C LEU A 109 6.39 -26.00 12.46
N THR A 110 5.85 -26.94 13.24
CA THR A 110 5.04 -28.02 12.69
C THR A 110 3.89 -28.32 13.63
N GLU A 111 2.68 -28.29 13.14
CA GLU A 111 1.54 -28.78 13.90
C GLU A 111 1.64 -30.30 14.04
N VAL A 112 1.54 -30.77 15.26
CA VAL A 112 1.55 -32.21 15.55
C VAL A 112 0.11 -32.68 15.60
N PRO A 113 -0.34 -33.51 14.63
CA PRO A 113 -1.72 -33.97 14.59
C PRO A 113 -1.98 -34.98 15.74
N LEU A 114 -2.66 -34.52 16.77
CA LEU A 114 -3.05 -35.31 17.93
C LEU A 114 -4.57 -35.24 18.13
N PRO A 115 -5.37 -35.87 17.24
CA PRO A 115 -6.82 -35.66 17.20
C PRO A 115 -7.57 -36.15 18.46
N GLU A 116 -7.01 -37.13 19.18
CA GLU A 116 -7.63 -37.72 20.39
C GLU A 116 -6.83 -37.45 21.66
N ALA A 117 -5.75 -36.63 21.60
CA ALA A 117 -4.89 -36.42 22.75
C ALA A 117 -5.61 -35.65 23.86
N VAL A 118 -5.42 -36.14 25.05
CA VAL A 118 -5.90 -35.53 26.31
C VAL A 118 -4.76 -34.69 26.89
N ILE A 119 -4.94 -33.36 26.92
CA ILE A 119 -3.96 -32.44 27.50
C ILE A 119 -4.53 -31.82 28.76
N THR A 120 -3.87 -32.08 29.90
CA THR A 120 -4.32 -31.64 31.21
C THR A 120 -3.16 -31.07 32.04
N ALA A 121 -3.49 -30.23 33.02
CA ALA A 121 -2.51 -29.76 34.02
C ALA A 121 -2.45 -30.66 35.28
N VAL A 122 -3.29 -31.67 35.33
CA VAL A 122 -3.36 -32.64 36.46
C VAL A 122 -3.16 -34.05 35.92
N PRO A 123 -2.49 -34.93 36.66
CA PRO A 123 -2.18 -36.29 36.18
C PRO A 123 -3.40 -37.21 36.09
N VAL A 124 -4.48 -36.87 36.74
CA VAL A 124 -5.74 -37.64 36.74
C VAL A 124 -6.87 -36.72 36.32
N ASN A 125 -7.50 -37.04 35.21
CA ASN A 125 -8.64 -36.29 34.70
C ASN A 125 -9.89 -36.61 35.56
N ASP A 126 -10.65 -35.58 35.93
CA ASP A 126 -11.95 -35.77 36.60
C ASP A 126 -13.01 -36.15 35.55
N PRO A 127 -13.51 -37.38 35.58
CA PRO A 127 -14.48 -37.85 34.57
C PRO A 127 -15.83 -37.12 34.64
N SER A 128 -16.09 -36.34 35.70
CA SER A 128 -17.31 -35.55 35.86
C SER A 128 -17.24 -34.17 35.16
N GLN A 129 -16.07 -33.72 34.73
CA GLN A 129 -15.91 -32.48 33.99
C GLN A 129 -16.11 -32.69 32.48
N PRO A 130 -16.83 -31.78 31.80
CA PRO A 130 -16.94 -31.88 30.37
C PRO A 130 -15.57 -31.76 29.70
N PRO A 131 -15.30 -32.55 28.64
CA PRO A 131 -14.03 -32.51 27.94
C PRO A 131 -13.82 -31.12 27.35
N THR A 132 -12.80 -30.42 27.83
CA THR A 132 -12.36 -29.15 27.21
C THR A 132 -11.53 -29.47 26.00
N ALA A 133 -11.80 -28.82 24.87
CA ALA A 133 -11.02 -29.01 23.66
C ALA A 133 -9.52 -28.78 23.95
N ALA A 134 -8.69 -29.77 23.66
CA ALA A 134 -7.25 -29.71 23.89
C ALA A 134 -6.63 -28.54 23.07
N PRO A 135 -5.67 -27.80 23.64
CA PRO A 135 -4.91 -26.83 22.86
C PRO A 135 -4.09 -27.56 21.78
N PRO A 136 -3.93 -26.99 20.58
CA PRO A 136 -3.09 -27.57 19.54
C PRO A 136 -1.62 -27.64 20.00
N VAL A 137 -0.93 -28.71 19.58
CA VAL A 137 0.49 -28.92 19.89
C VAL A 137 1.32 -28.61 18.64
N TYR A 138 2.34 -27.80 18.80
CA TYR A 138 3.30 -27.50 17.75
C TYR A 138 4.70 -27.91 18.16
N ALA A 139 5.40 -28.60 17.27
CA ALA A 139 6.83 -28.79 17.35
C ALA A 139 7.55 -27.52 16.90
N ALA A 140 8.45 -27.01 17.72
CA ALA A 140 9.14 -25.75 17.52
C ALA A 140 10.65 -25.89 17.74
N SER A 141 11.45 -25.28 16.88
CA SER A 141 12.90 -25.14 17.12
C SER A 141 13.19 -24.00 18.09
N ALA A 142 14.43 -23.94 18.60
CA ALA A 142 14.86 -22.97 19.59
C ALA A 142 14.67 -21.50 19.15
N ASP A 143 14.93 -21.22 17.87
CA ASP A 143 14.95 -19.86 17.32
C ASP A 143 13.57 -19.36 16.88
N LEU A 144 12.51 -20.14 17.14
CA LEU A 144 11.14 -19.76 16.74
C LEU A 144 10.73 -18.42 17.36
N LEU A 145 11.04 -18.19 18.63
CA LEU A 145 10.62 -16.97 19.32
C LEU A 145 11.14 -15.72 18.62
N ASP A 146 12.42 -15.71 18.25
CA ASP A 146 13.06 -14.60 17.54
C ASP A 146 12.56 -14.50 16.10
N THR A 147 12.34 -15.64 15.43
CA THR A 147 11.89 -15.68 14.05
C THR A 147 10.49 -15.11 13.86
N VAL A 148 9.56 -15.40 14.77
CA VAL A 148 8.16 -14.92 14.70
C VAL A 148 7.88 -13.69 15.56
N GLY A 149 8.90 -13.10 16.19
CA GLY A 149 8.74 -11.92 17.04
C GLY A 149 7.91 -12.20 18.29
N GLY A 150 8.24 -13.27 19.00
CA GLY A 150 7.55 -13.65 20.24
C GLY A 150 8.12 -12.93 21.46
N ARG A 151 7.28 -12.73 22.47
CA ARG A 151 7.67 -12.18 23.78
C ARG A 151 7.22 -13.09 24.90
N LEU A 152 8.15 -13.37 25.82
CA LEU A 152 7.87 -14.16 27.03
C LEU A 152 7.19 -13.29 28.08
N ALA A 153 6.09 -13.78 28.66
CA ALA A 153 5.51 -13.23 29.88
C ALA A 153 6.30 -13.66 31.11
N THR A 154 6.74 -14.92 31.15
CA THR A 154 7.46 -15.50 32.30
C THR A 154 8.24 -16.73 31.85
N GLY A 155 9.31 -17.05 32.58
CA GLY A 155 10.13 -18.24 32.34
C GLY A 155 11.13 -18.04 31.19
N ARG A 156 11.42 -19.13 30.47
CA ARG A 156 12.36 -19.15 29.31
C ARG A 156 11.79 -19.94 28.15
N PHE A 157 12.31 -19.70 26.96
CA PHE A 157 11.94 -20.45 25.75
C PHE A 157 12.74 -21.75 25.64
N LEU A 158 12.39 -22.54 24.62
CA LEU A 158 13.12 -23.74 24.22
C LEU A 158 14.55 -23.37 23.79
N ASP A 159 15.47 -24.26 23.98
CA ASP A 159 16.84 -24.14 23.49
C ASP A 159 17.27 -25.37 22.69
N ALA A 160 18.38 -25.25 21.94
CA ALA A 160 18.92 -26.34 21.13
C ALA A 160 19.31 -27.58 21.95
N GLY A 161 19.62 -27.42 23.24
CA GLY A 161 19.90 -28.54 24.13
C GLY A 161 18.67 -29.38 24.43
N HIS A 162 17.51 -28.75 24.65
CA HIS A 162 16.24 -29.46 24.81
C HIS A 162 15.87 -30.25 23.57
N ASP A 163 16.12 -29.64 22.39
CA ASP A 163 15.86 -30.31 21.11
C ASP A 163 16.76 -31.54 20.89
N ALA A 164 18.07 -31.37 21.12
CA ALA A 164 19.05 -32.44 20.92
C ALA A 164 18.85 -33.65 21.87
N ARG A 165 18.40 -33.40 23.12
CA ARG A 165 18.15 -34.46 24.11
C ARG A 165 16.73 -35.00 24.07
N ALA A 166 15.85 -34.42 23.26
CA ALA A 166 14.42 -34.68 23.28
C ALA A 166 13.80 -34.52 24.70
N ASP A 167 14.17 -33.42 25.37
CA ASP A 167 13.71 -33.18 26.75
C ASP A 167 12.18 -32.97 26.77
N ARG A 168 11.50 -33.57 27.73
CA ARG A 168 10.05 -33.42 27.93
C ARG A 168 9.71 -32.08 28.57
N VAL A 169 9.86 -31.04 27.80
CA VAL A 169 9.61 -29.66 28.22
C VAL A 169 8.66 -28.99 27.21
N VAL A 170 7.93 -27.98 27.69
CA VAL A 170 6.99 -27.23 26.87
C VAL A 170 7.04 -25.75 27.18
N VAL A 171 6.66 -24.93 26.18
CA VAL A 171 6.34 -23.53 26.37
C VAL A 171 4.88 -23.34 25.97
N LEU A 172 4.12 -22.59 26.75
CA LEU A 172 2.70 -22.37 26.52
C LEU A 172 2.46 -20.97 25.94
N GLY A 173 1.54 -20.87 24.99
CA GLY A 173 0.95 -19.57 24.68
C GLY A 173 0.04 -19.11 25.83
N ALA A 174 -0.09 -17.80 26.04
CA ALA A 174 -0.81 -17.26 27.20
C ALA A 174 -2.24 -17.81 27.33
N ARG A 175 -2.96 -17.93 26.21
CA ARG A 175 -4.33 -18.48 26.23
C ARG A 175 -4.37 -19.98 26.52
N ALA A 176 -3.37 -20.74 26.07
CA ALA A 176 -3.25 -22.14 26.43
C ALA A 176 -2.92 -22.31 27.92
N ALA A 177 -2.05 -21.47 28.48
CA ALA A 177 -1.73 -21.44 29.89
C ALA A 177 -2.95 -21.12 30.75
N GLU A 178 -3.76 -20.12 30.37
CA GLU A 178 -5.02 -19.79 31.04
C GLU A 178 -6.00 -20.98 31.04
N ARG A 179 -6.17 -21.62 29.87
CA ARG A 179 -7.08 -22.77 29.70
C ARG A 179 -6.65 -23.98 30.53
N LEU A 180 -5.35 -24.20 30.66
CA LEU A 180 -4.78 -25.29 31.47
C LEU A 180 -4.63 -24.91 32.93
N GLY A 181 -4.93 -23.68 33.34
CA GLY A 181 -4.78 -23.20 34.72
C GLY A 181 -3.34 -23.04 35.18
N VAL A 182 -2.37 -22.95 34.22
CA VAL A 182 -0.95 -22.74 34.49
C VAL A 182 -0.65 -21.25 34.55
N LEU A 183 -0.81 -20.64 35.72
CA LEU A 183 -0.65 -19.20 35.90
C LEU A 183 0.77 -18.77 36.28
N ARG A 184 1.60 -19.71 36.78
CA ARG A 184 2.96 -19.44 37.30
C ARG A 184 3.92 -20.53 36.85
N VAL A 185 5.13 -20.15 36.45
CA VAL A 185 6.18 -21.07 35.99
C VAL A 185 7.25 -21.32 37.07
N ASP A 186 7.34 -20.43 38.05
CA ASP A 186 8.31 -20.51 39.16
C ASP A 186 8.16 -21.75 40.08
N THR A 187 6.97 -22.36 40.11
CA THR A 187 6.69 -23.60 40.82
C THR A 187 7.01 -24.86 40.00
N GLN A 188 7.61 -24.71 38.81
CA GLN A 188 7.90 -25.77 37.85
C GLN A 188 6.69 -26.66 37.56
N PRO A 189 5.56 -26.09 37.08
CA PRO A 189 4.39 -26.88 36.80
C PRO A 189 4.64 -27.82 35.63
N SER A 190 3.89 -28.90 35.56
CA SER A 190 3.90 -29.84 34.44
C SER A 190 2.52 -29.92 33.84
N ILE A 191 2.46 -30.14 32.52
CA ILE A 191 1.24 -30.56 31.81
C ILE A 191 1.40 -32.03 31.39
N PHE A 192 0.30 -32.67 31.15
CA PHE A 192 0.26 -34.07 30.71
C PHE A 192 -0.33 -34.14 29.29
N ILE A 193 0.41 -34.76 28.40
CA ILE A 193 -0.05 -35.08 27.06
C ILE A 193 -0.17 -36.59 26.98
N ASP A 194 -1.37 -37.13 26.88
CA ASP A 194 -1.66 -38.57 26.96
C ASP A 194 -1.03 -39.29 28.16
N GLY A 195 -1.05 -38.61 29.30
CA GLY A 195 -0.51 -39.12 30.56
C GLY A 195 1.02 -38.99 30.71
N ILE A 196 1.74 -38.52 29.72
CA ILE A 196 3.18 -38.25 29.81
C ILE A 196 3.37 -36.80 30.31
N ALA A 197 4.19 -36.65 31.37
CA ALA A 197 4.47 -35.34 31.96
C ALA A 197 5.49 -34.54 31.15
N TYR A 198 5.19 -33.28 30.95
CA TYR A 198 6.07 -32.28 30.29
C TYR A 198 6.21 -31.07 31.23
N ALA A 199 7.43 -30.69 31.58
CA ALA A 199 7.68 -29.54 32.44
C ALA A 199 7.47 -28.23 31.66
N VAL A 200 6.73 -27.28 32.23
CA VAL A 200 6.48 -25.97 31.61
C VAL A 200 7.67 -25.04 31.90
N LEU A 201 8.36 -24.61 30.85
CA LEU A 201 9.52 -23.71 30.93
C LEU A 201 9.13 -22.24 30.95
N GLY A 202 8.08 -21.87 30.21
CA GLY A 202 7.70 -20.48 30.04
C GLY A 202 6.31 -20.30 29.43
N VAL A 203 5.87 -19.06 29.47
CA VAL A 203 4.61 -18.63 28.83
C VAL A 203 4.93 -17.45 27.91
N VAL A 204 4.44 -17.50 26.66
CA VAL A 204 4.57 -16.43 25.68
C VAL A 204 3.28 -15.62 25.67
N ASP A 205 3.39 -14.29 25.82
CA ASP A 205 2.24 -13.36 25.87
C ASP A 205 1.87 -12.75 24.52
N SER A 206 2.80 -12.68 23.60
CA SER A 206 2.57 -12.11 22.27
C SER A 206 3.45 -12.72 21.19
N PHE A 207 2.92 -12.72 19.97
CA PHE A 207 3.65 -13.02 18.76
C PHE A 207 3.31 -11.93 17.74
N ASP A 208 4.31 -11.39 17.06
CA ASP A 208 4.12 -10.41 15.95
C ASP A 208 3.48 -11.08 14.74
N VAL A 209 3.85 -12.36 14.51
CA VAL A 209 3.29 -13.24 13.49
C VAL A 209 2.80 -14.51 14.17
N ARG A 210 1.74 -15.15 13.64
CA ARG A 210 1.21 -16.41 14.17
C ARG A 210 0.55 -16.28 15.54
N ALA A 211 -0.37 -15.31 15.66
CA ALA A 211 -1.13 -15.10 16.91
C ALA A 211 -1.90 -16.34 17.42
N GLU A 212 -2.18 -17.33 16.55
CA GLU A 212 -2.78 -18.61 16.92
C GLU A 212 -1.92 -19.42 17.88
N LEU A 213 -0.59 -19.23 17.86
CA LEU A 213 0.32 -19.90 18.81
C LEU A 213 0.07 -19.49 20.26
N LEU A 214 -0.64 -18.40 20.51
CA LEU A 214 -1.10 -18.05 21.86
C LEU A 214 -2.07 -19.09 22.47
N ASN A 215 -2.73 -19.88 21.63
CA ASN A 215 -3.58 -20.98 22.08
C ASN A 215 -2.86 -22.34 22.13
N ALA A 216 -1.58 -22.40 21.78
CA ALA A 216 -0.85 -23.62 21.51
C ALA A 216 0.08 -24.03 22.65
N VAL A 217 0.43 -25.32 22.65
CA VAL A 217 1.53 -25.91 23.41
C VAL A 217 2.70 -26.08 22.44
N LEU A 218 3.86 -25.51 22.77
CA LEU A 218 5.08 -25.61 21.97
C LEU A 218 6.01 -26.64 22.60
N VAL A 219 6.39 -27.67 21.84
CA VAL A 219 7.33 -28.72 22.26
C VAL A 219 8.59 -28.69 21.41
N PRO A 220 9.76 -29.10 21.90
CA PRO A 220 10.96 -29.21 21.05
C PRO A 220 10.73 -30.17 19.87
N THR A 221 11.32 -29.87 18.71
CA THR A 221 11.24 -30.75 17.53
C THR A 221 11.76 -32.18 17.80
N GLY A 222 12.84 -32.30 18.58
CA GLY A 222 13.36 -33.60 19.00
C GLY A 222 12.38 -34.41 19.85
N THR A 223 11.70 -33.74 20.78
CA THR A 223 10.67 -34.36 21.65
C THR A 223 9.46 -34.77 20.80
N ALA A 224 9.01 -33.93 19.88
CA ALA A 224 7.90 -34.26 18.99
C ALA A 224 8.21 -35.49 18.11
N ARG A 225 9.45 -35.65 17.69
CA ARG A 225 9.91 -36.84 16.96
C ARG A 225 9.93 -38.09 17.82
N ALA A 226 10.43 -37.97 19.04
CA ALA A 226 10.63 -39.11 19.95
C ALA A 226 9.33 -39.61 20.57
N ASP A 227 8.50 -38.68 21.07
CA ASP A 227 7.33 -39.01 21.88
C ASP A 227 5.99 -38.91 21.13
N LEU A 228 5.90 -37.98 20.13
CA LEU A 228 4.65 -37.68 19.44
C LEU A 228 4.60 -38.17 17.98
N GLY A 229 5.64 -38.90 17.54
CA GLY A 229 5.67 -39.56 16.22
C GLY A 229 5.76 -38.60 15.03
N LEU A 230 6.28 -37.40 15.19
CA LEU A 230 6.47 -36.45 14.10
C LEU A 230 7.51 -36.97 13.11
N ARG A 231 7.12 -37.15 11.84
CA ARG A 231 7.97 -37.81 10.83
C ARG A 231 8.80 -36.83 9.98
N ALA A 232 8.26 -35.64 9.74
CA ALA A 232 8.92 -34.61 8.94
C ALA A 232 8.48 -33.22 9.43
N PRO A 233 9.29 -32.16 9.22
CA PRO A 233 8.87 -30.79 9.45
C PRO A 233 7.73 -30.39 8.53
N GLY A 234 6.78 -29.61 9.05
CA GLY A 234 5.65 -29.09 8.25
C GLY A 234 5.98 -27.78 7.55
N ASP A 235 6.55 -26.82 8.29
CA ASP A 235 7.03 -25.58 7.71
C ASP A 235 8.41 -25.16 8.30
N ALA A 236 9.19 -24.53 7.42
CA ALA A 236 10.40 -23.82 7.80
C ALA A 236 10.15 -22.33 7.59
N ARG A 237 10.44 -21.54 8.61
CA ARG A 237 10.23 -20.09 8.62
C ARG A 237 11.55 -19.38 8.76
N ALA A 238 11.66 -18.23 8.14
CA ALA A 238 12.81 -17.36 8.34
C ALA A 238 12.38 -15.90 8.43
N ARG A 239 13.04 -15.18 9.33
CA ARG A 239 13.05 -13.73 9.31
C ARG A 239 14.10 -13.29 8.32
N ILE A 240 13.72 -12.41 7.40
CA ILE A 240 14.59 -11.97 6.32
C ILE A 240 14.74 -10.44 6.32
N ALA A 241 15.86 -9.96 5.81
CA ALA A 241 16.08 -8.55 5.60
C ALA A 241 15.06 -7.97 4.59
N ILE A 242 14.67 -6.71 4.80
CA ILE A 242 13.72 -6.03 3.94
C ILE A 242 14.27 -5.97 2.50
N GLY A 243 13.49 -6.46 1.54
CA GLY A 243 13.87 -6.52 0.13
C GLY A 243 14.58 -7.80 -0.32
N ALA A 244 14.95 -8.71 0.59
CA ALA A 244 15.61 -9.98 0.24
C ALA A 244 14.62 -11.04 -0.31
N GLY A 245 13.30 -10.85 -0.14
CA GLY A 245 12.26 -11.81 -0.50
C GLY A 245 12.35 -12.40 -1.91
N PRO A 246 12.43 -11.59 -2.99
CA PRO A 246 12.49 -12.10 -4.35
C PRO A 246 13.70 -13.01 -4.61
N GLN A 247 14.87 -12.67 -4.07
CA GLN A 247 16.08 -13.47 -4.19
C GLN A 247 15.96 -14.77 -3.37
N LEU A 248 15.51 -14.67 -2.13
CA LEU A 248 15.41 -15.81 -1.22
C LEU A 248 14.33 -16.81 -1.65
N ARG A 249 13.30 -16.39 -2.36
CA ARG A 249 12.28 -17.30 -2.92
C ARG A 249 12.91 -18.42 -3.76
N THR A 250 13.82 -18.08 -4.65
CA THR A 250 14.50 -19.05 -5.50
C THR A 250 15.62 -19.78 -4.76
N GLN A 251 16.38 -19.07 -3.94
CA GLN A 251 17.53 -19.64 -3.23
C GLN A 251 17.11 -20.60 -2.11
N ALA A 252 16.01 -20.35 -1.40
CA ALA A 252 15.54 -21.20 -0.32
C ALA A 252 15.08 -22.57 -0.84
N ALA A 253 14.33 -22.62 -1.96
CA ALA A 253 13.95 -23.87 -2.58
C ALA A 253 15.16 -24.73 -2.97
N LEU A 254 16.16 -24.12 -3.64
CA LEU A 254 17.39 -24.79 -4.03
C LEU A 254 18.24 -25.22 -2.83
N ALA A 255 18.30 -24.45 -1.76
CA ALA A 255 19.06 -24.81 -0.56
C ALA A 255 18.45 -25.98 0.22
N LEU A 256 17.12 -26.05 0.26
CA LEU A 256 16.40 -27.07 1.01
C LEU A 256 16.18 -28.35 0.20
N ALA A 257 15.89 -28.25 -1.08
CA ALA A 257 15.65 -29.38 -1.99
C ALA A 257 16.41 -29.17 -3.32
N PRO A 258 17.74 -29.36 -3.36
CA PRO A 258 18.54 -29.11 -4.56
C PRO A 258 18.17 -29.99 -5.74
N ASP A 259 17.71 -31.22 -5.49
CA ASP A 259 17.36 -32.18 -6.54
C ASP A 259 15.96 -31.94 -7.09
N GLU A 260 15.02 -31.45 -6.28
CA GLU A 260 13.62 -31.20 -6.64
C GLU A 260 13.11 -29.90 -6.01
N PRO A 261 13.58 -28.72 -6.46
CA PRO A 261 13.17 -27.43 -5.86
C PRO A 261 11.67 -27.17 -5.92
N ASP A 262 11.00 -27.65 -6.96
CA ASP A 262 9.55 -27.49 -7.16
C ASP A 262 8.71 -28.36 -6.20
N SER A 263 9.34 -29.27 -5.45
CA SER A 263 8.68 -30.02 -4.39
C SER A 263 8.37 -29.19 -3.14
N LEU A 264 8.90 -27.96 -3.08
CA LEU A 264 8.69 -27.01 -2.00
C LEU A 264 8.02 -25.75 -2.53
N GLU A 265 7.06 -25.25 -1.77
CA GLU A 265 6.43 -23.96 -1.99
C GLU A 265 7.10 -22.91 -1.09
N VAL A 266 7.65 -21.87 -1.70
CA VAL A 266 8.31 -20.77 -0.97
C VAL A 266 7.45 -19.52 -1.07
N SER A 267 6.85 -19.15 0.04
CA SER A 267 6.15 -17.88 0.21
C SER A 267 7.14 -16.86 0.80
N ALA A 268 7.50 -15.88 -0.02
CA ALA A 268 8.33 -14.76 0.39
C ALA A 268 7.66 -13.45 -0.03
N PRO A 269 7.79 -12.37 0.74
CA PRO A 269 7.19 -11.10 0.38
C PRO A 269 7.77 -10.57 -0.93
N ASP A 270 6.91 -10.35 -1.90
CA ASP A 270 7.23 -9.57 -3.09
C ASP A 270 7.22 -8.10 -2.69
N GLY A 271 8.27 -7.52 -2.22
CA GLY A 271 8.48 -6.10 -1.91
C GLY A 271 7.28 -5.12 -1.84
N ARG A 272 6.09 -5.53 -2.30
CA ARG A 272 4.75 -4.93 -2.14
C ARG A 272 3.72 -6.05 -2.20
N SER A 273 2.94 -6.22 -1.15
CA SER A 273 1.85 -7.21 -1.12
C SER A 273 0.89 -7.00 -2.30
N GLU A 274 0.44 -8.06 -2.97
CA GLU A 274 -0.55 -7.98 -4.06
C GLU A 274 -1.83 -7.31 -3.57
N LEU A 275 -2.29 -7.66 -2.37
CA LEU A 275 -3.44 -7.04 -1.73
C LEU A 275 -3.26 -5.51 -1.55
N GLY A 276 -2.05 -5.07 -1.19
CA GLY A 276 -1.74 -3.64 -1.11
C GLY A 276 -1.80 -2.94 -2.47
N ARG A 277 -1.42 -3.63 -3.55
CA ARG A 277 -1.52 -3.10 -4.93
C ARG A 277 -2.96 -3.00 -5.41
N ASP A 278 -3.78 -4.01 -5.14
CA ASP A 278 -5.18 -4.04 -5.55
C ASP A 278 -6.00 -2.98 -4.82
N VAL A 279 -5.86 -2.88 -3.50
CA VAL A 279 -6.48 -1.80 -2.71
C VAL A 279 -6.00 -0.42 -3.17
N GLN A 280 -4.71 -0.26 -3.50
CA GLN A 280 -4.18 0.98 -4.04
C GLN A 280 -4.78 1.31 -5.41
N ALA A 281 -4.97 0.33 -6.28
CA ALA A 281 -5.57 0.50 -7.60
C ALA A 281 -7.03 0.92 -7.49
N ASP A 282 -7.80 0.28 -6.63
CA ASP A 282 -9.23 0.59 -6.40
C ASP A 282 -9.40 2.00 -5.81
N VAL A 283 -8.61 2.35 -4.80
CA VAL A 283 -8.61 3.68 -4.18
C VAL A 283 -8.22 4.74 -5.22
N ASN A 284 -7.18 4.51 -6.01
CA ASN A 284 -6.79 5.41 -7.10
C ASN A 284 -7.92 5.57 -8.14
N GLY A 285 -8.64 4.51 -8.46
CA GLY A 285 -9.77 4.54 -9.38
C GLY A 285 -10.88 5.51 -8.93
N VAL A 286 -11.29 5.43 -7.67
CA VAL A 286 -12.30 6.34 -7.08
C VAL A 286 -11.81 7.79 -7.12
N PHE A 287 -10.54 8.02 -6.79
CA PHE A 287 -9.98 9.36 -6.79
C PHE A 287 -9.81 9.97 -8.19
N VAL A 288 -9.50 9.16 -9.19
CA VAL A 288 -9.48 9.60 -10.59
C VAL A 288 -10.87 10.06 -11.05
N ILE A 289 -11.92 9.31 -10.73
CA ILE A 289 -13.30 9.68 -11.05
C ILE A 289 -13.67 11.01 -10.40
N LEU A 290 -13.41 11.16 -9.09
CA LEU A 290 -13.68 12.40 -8.36
C LEU A 290 -12.92 13.57 -8.96
N SER A 291 -11.66 13.37 -9.33
CA SER A 291 -10.80 14.37 -9.95
C SER A 291 -11.33 14.85 -11.30
N VAL A 292 -11.84 13.94 -12.11
CA VAL A 292 -12.47 14.28 -13.40
C VAL A 292 -13.70 15.16 -13.17
N ILE A 293 -14.53 14.85 -12.19
CA ILE A 293 -15.73 15.67 -11.85
C ILE A 293 -15.31 17.09 -11.46
N VAL A 294 -14.29 17.22 -10.60
CA VAL A 294 -13.79 18.52 -10.14
C VAL A 294 -13.14 19.31 -11.29
N LEU A 295 -12.39 18.64 -12.17
CA LEU A 295 -11.83 19.27 -13.39
C LEU A 295 -12.92 19.77 -14.34
N LEU A 296 -13.99 19.00 -14.53
CA LEU A 296 -15.13 19.44 -15.34
C LEU A 296 -15.78 20.67 -14.75
N ALA A 297 -15.99 20.71 -13.44
CA ALA A 297 -16.52 21.89 -12.76
C ALA A 297 -15.61 23.12 -12.93
N GLY A 298 -14.29 22.95 -12.80
CA GLY A 298 -13.29 24.01 -13.05
C GLY A 298 -13.32 24.50 -14.52
N GLY A 299 -13.43 23.59 -15.47
CA GLY A 299 -13.56 23.92 -16.91
C GLY A 299 -14.81 24.74 -17.23
N VAL A 300 -15.95 24.39 -16.63
CA VAL A 300 -17.19 25.17 -16.75
C VAL A 300 -16.98 26.59 -16.20
N GLY A 301 -16.27 26.73 -15.08
CA GLY A 301 -15.91 28.04 -14.51
C GLY A 301 -15.10 28.90 -15.48
N ILE A 302 -14.03 28.36 -16.08
CA ILE A 302 -13.23 29.05 -17.11
C ILE A 302 -14.11 29.46 -18.29
N THR A 303 -14.91 28.54 -18.83
CA THR A 303 -15.79 28.79 -19.95
C THR A 303 -16.76 29.94 -19.69
N ASN A 304 -17.40 29.95 -18.52
CA ASN A 304 -18.39 30.97 -18.11
C ASN A 304 -17.75 32.35 -18.02
N VAL A 305 -16.59 32.46 -17.40
CA VAL A 305 -15.90 33.74 -17.22
C VAL A 305 -15.31 34.24 -18.55
N THR A 306 -14.71 33.36 -19.36
CA THR A 306 -14.22 33.76 -20.69
C THR A 306 -15.38 34.22 -21.60
N MET A 307 -16.54 33.54 -21.49
CA MET A 307 -17.73 33.95 -22.24
C MET A 307 -18.20 35.35 -21.83
N LEU A 308 -18.22 35.67 -20.54
CA LEU A 308 -18.56 36.99 -20.04
C LEU A 308 -17.53 38.03 -20.54
N SER A 309 -16.24 37.67 -20.60
CA SER A 309 -15.19 38.50 -21.17
C SER A 309 -15.45 38.85 -22.63
N VAL A 310 -15.85 37.85 -23.42
CA VAL A 310 -16.22 38.06 -24.83
C VAL A 310 -17.40 39.02 -24.95
N MET A 311 -18.43 38.84 -24.13
CA MET A 311 -19.65 39.68 -24.19
C MET A 311 -19.37 41.14 -23.83
N GLU A 312 -18.50 41.42 -22.85
CA GLU A 312 -18.12 42.78 -22.48
C GLU A 312 -17.25 43.47 -23.52
N ARG A 313 -16.54 42.71 -24.37
CA ARG A 313 -15.61 43.22 -25.36
C ARG A 313 -16.15 43.14 -26.82
N VAL A 314 -17.45 42.93 -26.99
CA VAL A 314 -18.05 42.78 -28.34
C VAL A 314 -17.69 43.98 -29.25
N GLY A 315 -17.76 45.22 -28.75
CA GLY A 315 -17.41 46.44 -29.51
C GLY A 315 -15.92 46.49 -29.92
N GLU A 316 -15.01 46.11 -29.01
CA GLU A 316 -13.57 46.03 -29.26
C GLU A 316 -13.24 44.96 -30.30
N ILE A 317 -13.83 43.77 -30.18
CA ILE A 317 -13.69 42.67 -31.15
C ILE A 317 -14.21 43.08 -32.49
N GLY A 318 -15.37 43.75 -32.54
CA GLY A 318 -15.94 44.30 -33.78
C GLY A 318 -15.03 45.31 -34.47
N LEU A 319 -14.44 46.24 -33.73
CA LEU A 319 -13.48 47.20 -34.23
C LEU A 319 -12.22 46.51 -34.80
N ARG A 320 -11.61 45.58 -34.05
CA ARG A 320 -10.45 44.81 -34.55
C ARG A 320 -10.76 44.06 -35.84
N ARG A 321 -11.95 43.48 -35.94
CA ARG A 321 -12.43 42.81 -37.15
C ARG A 321 -12.68 43.77 -38.33
N ALA A 322 -13.17 44.96 -38.03
CA ALA A 322 -13.38 46.01 -39.06
C ALA A 322 -12.06 46.52 -39.65
N ILE A 323 -10.99 46.57 -38.83
CA ILE A 323 -9.65 46.98 -39.26
C ILE A 323 -8.90 45.83 -39.97
N GLY A 324 -9.46 44.59 -40.02
CA GLY A 324 -8.90 43.52 -40.83
C GLY A 324 -8.41 42.30 -40.03
N ALA A 325 -8.64 42.22 -38.73
CA ALA A 325 -8.31 41.03 -37.95
C ALA A 325 -9.10 39.79 -38.41
N THR A 326 -8.42 38.67 -38.61
CA THR A 326 -9.04 37.42 -39.05
C THR A 326 -9.74 36.71 -37.87
N ARG A 327 -10.73 35.87 -38.22
CA ARG A 327 -11.42 35.01 -37.21
C ARG A 327 -10.43 34.16 -36.40
N ARG A 328 -9.37 33.65 -37.01
CA ARG A 328 -8.35 32.85 -36.36
C ARG A 328 -7.51 33.64 -35.36
N GLN A 329 -7.21 34.89 -35.64
CA GLN A 329 -6.46 35.77 -34.73
C GLN A 329 -7.29 36.06 -33.48
N ILE A 330 -8.57 36.43 -33.63
CA ILE A 330 -9.47 36.67 -32.51
C ILE A 330 -9.64 35.40 -31.67
N ALA A 331 -9.90 34.23 -32.30
CA ALA A 331 -10.01 32.97 -31.58
C ALA A 331 -8.70 32.64 -30.84
N GLY A 332 -7.54 32.80 -31.48
CA GLY A 332 -6.22 32.55 -30.92
C GLY A 332 -5.95 33.38 -29.66
N GLN A 333 -6.38 34.64 -29.64
CA GLN A 333 -6.23 35.53 -28.48
C GLN A 333 -7.00 35.00 -27.27
N PHE A 334 -8.29 34.66 -27.41
CA PHE A 334 -9.09 34.14 -26.30
C PHE A 334 -8.65 32.75 -25.84
N VAL A 335 -8.17 31.92 -26.76
CA VAL A 335 -7.56 30.61 -26.38
C VAL A 335 -6.28 30.83 -25.60
N ALA A 336 -5.38 31.73 -26.03
CA ALA A 336 -4.14 32.00 -25.28
C ALA A 336 -4.44 32.59 -23.91
N GLU A 337 -5.41 33.51 -23.76
CA GLU A 337 -5.85 34.03 -22.47
C GLU A 337 -6.36 32.90 -21.55
N SER A 338 -7.20 32.02 -22.07
CA SER A 338 -7.73 30.88 -21.26
C SER A 338 -6.64 29.89 -20.88
N VAL A 339 -5.65 29.63 -21.71
CA VAL A 339 -4.50 28.76 -21.42
C VAL A 339 -3.63 29.37 -20.30
N VAL A 340 -3.38 30.68 -20.37
CA VAL A 340 -2.61 31.39 -19.34
C VAL A 340 -3.35 31.33 -17.98
N ILE A 341 -4.66 31.57 -17.97
CA ILE A 341 -5.50 31.49 -16.80
C ILE A 341 -5.46 30.05 -16.24
N GLY A 342 -5.63 29.05 -17.09
CA GLY A 342 -5.58 27.65 -16.71
C GLY A 342 -4.22 27.25 -16.15
N LEU A 343 -3.12 27.69 -16.78
CA LEU A 343 -1.75 27.42 -16.31
C LEU A 343 -1.47 28.07 -14.93
N LEU A 344 -1.84 29.35 -14.77
CA LEU A 344 -1.68 30.03 -13.48
C LEU A 344 -2.53 29.38 -12.39
N GLY A 345 -3.79 29.04 -12.69
CA GLY A 345 -4.66 28.29 -11.78
C GLY A 345 -4.07 26.92 -11.46
N GLY A 346 -3.49 26.26 -12.46
CA GLY A 346 -2.79 24.98 -12.30
C GLY A 346 -1.58 25.05 -11.38
N LEU A 347 -0.72 26.02 -11.57
CA LEU A 347 0.48 26.23 -10.73
C LEU A 347 0.11 26.55 -9.28
N ILE A 348 -0.79 27.50 -9.08
CA ILE A 348 -1.24 27.87 -7.73
C ILE A 348 -1.98 26.70 -7.07
N GLY A 349 -2.86 26.02 -7.82
CA GLY A 349 -3.59 24.86 -7.34
C GLY A 349 -2.66 23.70 -6.97
N ALA A 350 -1.66 23.41 -7.80
CA ALA A 350 -0.65 22.39 -7.52
C ALA A 350 0.13 22.72 -6.23
N THR A 351 0.54 23.95 -6.06
CA THR A 351 1.27 24.39 -4.89
C THR A 351 0.41 24.26 -3.63
N LEU A 352 -0.84 24.70 -3.66
CA LEU A 352 -1.77 24.60 -2.54
C LEU A 352 -2.10 23.11 -2.23
N GLY A 353 -2.28 22.29 -3.24
CA GLY A 353 -2.50 20.85 -3.08
C GLY A 353 -1.34 20.14 -2.39
N VAL A 354 -0.11 20.44 -2.80
CA VAL A 354 1.11 19.91 -2.16
C VAL A 354 1.21 20.39 -0.71
N PHE A 355 0.98 21.66 -0.42
CA PHE A 355 0.99 22.16 0.96
C PHE A 355 -0.10 21.55 1.82
N ALA A 356 -1.28 21.26 1.27
CA ALA A 356 -2.35 20.58 1.99
C ALA A 356 -1.93 19.14 2.37
N VAL A 357 -1.28 18.38 1.45
CA VAL A 357 -0.76 17.05 1.73
C VAL A 357 0.31 17.09 2.83
N ILE A 358 1.27 18.01 2.74
CA ILE A 358 2.31 18.19 3.76
C ILE A 358 1.68 18.53 5.12
N GLY A 359 0.78 19.51 5.16
CA GLY A 359 0.15 19.96 6.39
C GLY A 359 -0.63 18.86 7.10
N ILE A 360 -1.45 18.10 6.35
CA ILE A 360 -2.19 16.95 6.92
C ILE A 360 -1.24 15.86 7.38
N SER A 361 -0.18 15.58 6.62
CA SER A 361 0.81 14.56 6.96
C SER A 361 1.55 14.88 8.25
N VAL A 362 1.96 16.15 8.43
CA VAL A 362 2.61 16.63 9.68
C VAL A 362 1.68 16.49 10.88
N VAL A 363 0.41 16.89 10.76
CA VAL A 363 -0.59 16.77 11.85
C VAL A 363 -0.85 15.31 12.24
N ARG A 364 -0.70 14.38 11.29
CA ARG A 364 -0.95 12.95 11.48
C ARG A 364 0.31 12.15 11.79
N ASP A 365 1.47 12.79 11.93
CA ASP A 365 2.78 12.14 12.04
C ASP A 365 3.07 11.12 10.91
N TRP A 366 2.56 11.43 9.71
CA TRP A 366 2.77 10.63 8.52
C TRP A 366 3.94 11.18 7.70
N THR A 367 4.67 10.29 7.02
CA THR A 367 5.70 10.71 6.07
C THR A 367 5.03 11.04 4.73
N PRO A 368 5.00 12.31 4.27
CA PRO A 368 4.36 12.67 3.02
C PRO A 368 5.07 12.01 1.83
N VAL A 369 4.30 11.40 0.95
CA VAL A 369 4.78 10.89 -0.34
C VAL A 369 4.30 11.86 -1.41
N ILE A 370 5.24 12.64 -1.97
CA ILE A 370 4.96 13.64 -2.99
C ILE A 370 5.76 13.26 -4.24
N ASP A 371 5.06 12.96 -5.31
CA ASP A 371 5.67 12.78 -6.63
C ASP A 371 5.72 14.15 -7.35
N PRO A 372 6.92 14.69 -7.62
CA PRO A 372 7.07 15.95 -8.36
C PRO A 372 6.38 15.91 -9.74
N GLY A 373 6.30 14.74 -10.36
CA GLY A 373 5.61 14.54 -11.62
C GLY A 373 4.13 14.87 -11.56
N ILE A 374 3.47 14.59 -10.43
CA ILE A 374 2.06 14.91 -10.21
C ILE A 374 1.84 16.42 -10.10
N ALA A 375 2.74 17.13 -9.42
CA ALA A 375 2.65 18.59 -9.31
C ALA A 375 2.83 19.27 -10.68
N VAL A 376 3.82 18.85 -11.47
CA VAL A 376 4.04 19.33 -12.83
C VAL A 376 2.86 18.94 -13.75
N GLY A 377 2.40 17.69 -13.65
CA GLY A 377 1.24 17.19 -14.38
C GLY A 377 -0.03 18.00 -14.10
N GLY A 378 -0.25 18.37 -12.83
CA GLY A 378 -1.38 19.23 -12.42
C GLY A 378 -1.34 20.63 -13.06
N ALA A 379 -0.15 21.26 -13.12
CA ALA A 379 0.03 22.54 -13.78
C ALA A 379 -0.26 22.44 -15.30
N LEU A 380 0.23 21.39 -15.96
CA LEU A 380 -0.02 21.13 -17.39
C LEU A 380 -1.49 20.81 -17.64
N LEU A 381 -2.15 20.05 -16.78
CA LEU A 381 -3.59 19.81 -16.85
C LEU A 381 -4.39 21.12 -16.76
N GLY A 382 -3.95 22.06 -15.94
CA GLY A 382 -4.55 23.41 -15.90
C GLY A 382 -4.48 24.11 -17.26
N ALA A 383 -3.34 24.07 -17.94
CA ALA A 383 -3.20 24.63 -19.28
C ALA A 383 -4.09 23.92 -20.33
N VAL A 384 -4.16 22.58 -20.28
CA VAL A 384 -5.04 21.79 -21.16
C VAL A 384 -6.51 22.12 -20.88
N LEU A 385 -6.89 22.24 -19.61
CA LEU A 385 -8.24 22.62 -19.21
C LEU A 385 -8.60 24.02 -19.74
N GLY A 386 -7.67 24.99 -19.64
CA GLY A 386 -7.82 26.32 -20.21
C GLY A 386 -8.00 26.30 -21.73
N LEU A 387 -7.24 25.46 -22.42
CA LEU A 387 -7.35 25.26 -23.86
C LEU A 387 -8.73 24.74 -24.29
N VAL A 388 -9.21 23.69 -23.62
CA VAL A 388 -10.51 23.05 -23.91
C VAL A 388 -11.66 23.98 -23.54
N ALA A 389 -11.64 24.52 -22.35
CA ALA A 389 -12.68 25.40 -21.83
C ALA A 389 -12.79 26.73 -22.58
N GLY A 390 -11.65 27.29 -23.02
CA GLY A 390 -11.56 28.49 -23.80
C GLY A 390 -12.02 28.33 -25.27
N GLY A 391 -12.09 27.10 -25.77
CA GLY A 391 -12.42 26.83 -27.16
C GLY A 391 -13.82 27.27 -27.60
N LEU A 392 -14.84 27.10 -26.75
CA LEU A 392 -16.21 27.55 -27.04
C LEU A 392 -16.34 29.09 -27.04
N PRO A 393 -15.88 29.84 -26.03
CA PRO A 393 -15.89 31.29 -26.02
C PRO A 393 -15.08 31.88 -27.21
N ALA A 394 -13.91 31.32 -27.50
CA ALA A 394 -13.08 31.76 -28.62
C ALA A 394 -13.77 31.64 -29.98
N ARG A 395 -14.50 30.53 -30.20
CA ARG A 395 -15.32 30.36 -31.41
C ARG A 395 -16.43 31.40 -31.51
N ARG A 396 -17.10 31.70 -30.39
CA ARG A 396 -18.15 32.74 -30.36
C ARG A 396 -17.57 34.13 -30.59
N ALA A 397 -16.45 34.47 -29.98
CA ALA A 397 -15.74 35.73 -30.24
C ALA A 397 -15.36 35.92 -31.72
N ALA A 398 -14.84 34.85 -32.34
CA ALA A 398 -14.48 34.84 -33.78
C ALA A 398 -15.69 34.97 -34.71
N ALA A 399 -16.89 34.65 -34.27
CA ALA A 399 -18.12 34.72 -35.05
C ALA A 399 -18.79 36.10 -35.03
N ILE A 400 -18.36 37.01 -34.12
CA ILE A 400 -18.92 38.37 -34.02
C ILE A 400 -18.74 39.12 -35.33
N GLU A 401 -19.84 39.67 -35.90
CA GLU A 401 -19.81 40.46 -37.11
C GLU A 401 -19.50 41.92 -36.78
N PRO A 402 -18.59 42.57 -37.56
CA PRO A 402 -18.21 43.98 -37.31
C PRO A 402 -19.39 44.97 -37.33
N VAL A 403 -20.34 44.72 -38.21
CA VAL A 403 -21.49 45.61 -38.39
C VAL A 403 -22.43 45.55 -37.17
N ASP A 404 -22.69 44.35 -36.65
CA ASP A 404 -23.56 44.16 -35.50
C ASP A 404 -22.92 44.66 -34.22
N ALA A 405 -21.60 44.44 -34.05
CA ALA A 405 -20.85 44.90 -32.90
C ALA A 405 -20.80 46.42 -32.75
N LEU A 406 -20.78 47.15 -33.89
CA LEU A 406 -20.73 48.62 -33.90
C LEU A 406 -22.13 49.25 -33.81
N ARG A 407 -23.19 48.54 -34.16
CA ARG A 407 -24.59 48.99 -34.02
C ARG A 407 -25.18 48.77 -32.62
N GLY A 408 -24.71 47.77 -31.87
CA GLY A 408 -25.19 47.42 -30.54
C GLY A 408 -24.53 48.20 -29.39
N GLY A 409 -23.63 49.14 -29.65
CA GLY A 409 -22.88 49.92 -28.69
C GLY A 409 -23.46 51.31 -28.36
N THR A 410 -24.78 51.53 -28.62
CA THR A 410 -25.48 52.77 -28.19
C THR A 410 -26.56 52.44 -27.20
#